data_546d9126893500cf2d4b62367a8f2cfb
#
_entry.id   546d9126893500cf2d4b62367a8f2cfb
#
_cell.length_a   1.000
_cell.length_b   1.000
_cell.length_c   1.000
_cell.angle_alpha   90.00
_cell.angle_beta   90.00
_cell.angle_gamma   90.00
#
_symmetry.space_group_name_H-M   'P 1'
#
loop_
_entity.id
_entity.type
_entity.pdbx_description
1 polymer ?
#
loop_
_entity_poly.entity_id
_entity_poly.type
_entity_poly.pdbx_seq_one_letter_code
_entity_poly.pdbx_strand_id
1 'polypeptide(L)'
;MTEIPAVDLGQGVAIPMVGFGTWQLQGRLAYEATRHALQVGYRHIDTATIYRNEEQVGRAIADSGLDRADVFVTTKLPPGSASHARATLAESLKALRTDYVDLWLVHWPPRGRNLVPLWRDFLAVRDEGLARAVGVSNYSVRQIDDLIEVQEIGRAHV
;
A
#
# COMPACT_ATOMS: atom_id res chain seq x y z
N MET A 1 12.80 -16.33 17.75
CA MET A 1 11.82 -16.32 16.64
C MET A 1 12.61 -16.25 15.35
N THR A 2 12.32 -17.10 14.38
CA THR A 2 12.99 -17.07 13.06
C THR A 2 12.57 -15.76 12.37
N GLU A 3 13.55 -14.98 11.93
CA GLU A 3 13.32 -13.72 11.22
C GLU A 3 12.60 -14.02 9.90
N ILE A 4 11.51 -13.29 9.61
CA ILE A 4 10.78 -13.43 8.35
C ILE A 4 11.66 -12.82 7.25
N PRO A 5 12.04 -13.57 6.20
CA PRO A 5 12.83 -13.00 5.12
C PRO A 5 12.07 -11.87 4.43
N ALA A 6 12.80 -10.88 3.93
CA ALA A 6 12.24 -9.73 3.22
C ALA A 6 12.87 -9.58 1.84
N VAL A 7 12.13 -8.96 0.92
CA VAL A 7 12.59 -8.62 -0.43
C VAL A 7 12.81 -7.12 -0.51
N ASP A 8 13.96 -6.71 -1.02
CA ASP A 8 14.27 -5.31 -1.26
C ASP A 8 13.45 -4.78 -2.45
N LEU A 9 12.66 -3.73 -2.22
CA LEU A 9 11.90 -3.01 -3.24
C LEU A 9 12.68 -1.81 -3.81
N GLY A 10 13.92 -1.62 -3.36
CA GLY A 10 14.72 -0.44 -3.66
C GLY A 10 14.49 0.70 -2.68
N GLN A 11 15.39 1.70 -2.72
CA GLN A 11 15.32 2.92 -1.90
C GLN A 11 15.25 2.66 -0.38
N GLY A 12 15.80 1.54 0.09
CA GLY A 12 15.80 1.17 1.51
C GLY A 12 14.45 0.66 2.02
N VAL A 13 13.54 0.26 1.13
CA VAL A 13 12.25 -0.34 1.48
C VAL A 13 12.31 -1.85 1.26
N ALA A 14 12.13 -2.62 2.31
CA ALA A 14 12.10 -4.09 2.25
C ALA A 14 10.74 -4.62 2.70
N ILE A 15 10.10 -5.45 1.86
CA ILE A 15 8.80 -6.05 2.15
C ILE A 15 8.97 -7.44 2.76
N PRO A 16 8.38 -7.74 3.93
CA PRO A 16 8.38 -9.10 4.45
C PRO A 16 7.69 -10.07 3.49
N MET A 17 8.31 -11.21 3.22
CA MET A 17 7.81 -12.20 2.26
C MET A 17 6.50 -12.86 2.69
N VAL A 18 6.19 -12.83 3.98
CA VAL A 18 4.93 -13.36 4.53
C VAL A 18 4.11 -12.21 5.06
N GLY A 19 2.92 -12.00 4.49
CA GLY A 19 1.97 -10.97 4.88
C GLY A 19 0.61 -11.54 5.27
N PHE A 20 -0.12 -10.79 6.09
CA PHE A 20 -1.50 -11.07 6.47
C PHE A 20 -2.45 -10.22 5.62
N GLY A 21 -3.26 -10.86 4.78
CA GLY A 21 -4.28 -10.22 3.96
C GLY A 21 -5.60 -10.03 4.71
N THR A 22 -6.21 -8.87 4.57
CA THR A 22 -7.45 -8.51 5.28
C THR A 22 -8.71 -8.57 4.43
N TRP A 23 -8.61 -9.05 3.18
CA TRP A 23 -9.75 -9.16 2.29
C TRP A 23 -10.86 -10.02 2.91
N GLN A 24 -12.13 -9.60 2.74
CA GLN A 24 -13.34 -10.21 3.31
C GLN A 24 -13.47 -10.16 4.84
N LEU A 25 -12.50 -9.62 5.56
CA LEU A 25 -12.65 -9.38 6.99
C LEU A 25 -13.38 -8.05 7.22
N GLN A 26 -14.41 -8.06 8.10
CA GLN A 26 -15.22 -6.88 8.37
C GLN A 26 -15.34 -6.61 9.87
N GLY A 27 -15.49 -5.34 10.23
CA GLY A 27 -15.81 -4.92 11.58
C GLY A 27 -14.87 -5.52 12.64
N ARG A 28 -15.45 -6.08 13.70
CA ARG A 28 -14.70 -6.67 14.82
C ARG A 28 -13.74 -7.78 14.35
N LEU A 29 -14.13 -8.58 13.37
CA LEU A 29 -13.29 -9.68 12.86
C LEU A 29 -12.01 -9.14 12.21
N ALA A 30 -12.10 -8.06 11.43
CA ALA A 30 -10.91 -7.44 10.82
C ALA A 30 -9.93 -6.94 11.89
N TYR A 31 -10.43 -6.32 12.94
CA TYR A 31 -9.61 -5.88 14.07
C TYR A 31 -8.96 -7.05 14.81
N GLU A 32 -9.75 -8.05 15.25
CA GLU A 32 -9.25 -9.17 16.03
C GLU A 32 -8.24 -10.03 15.26
N ALA A 33 -8.53 -10.33 13.99
CA ALA A 33 -7.64 -11.12 13.15
C ALA A 33 -6.33 -10.39 12.85
N THR A 34 -6.37 -9.08 12.54
CA THR A 34 -5.16 -8.27 12.33
C THR A 34 -4.32 -8.21 13.61
N ARG A 35 -4.94 -7.96 14.74
CA ARG A 35 -4.24 -7.93 16.03
C ARG A 35 -3.60 -9.27 16.36
N HIS A 36 -4.32 -10.37 16.13
CA HIS A 36 -3.78 -11.71 16.34
C HIS A 36 -2.61 -12.01 15.39
N ALA A 37 -2.71 -11.65 14.11
CA ALA A 37 -1.61 -11.81 13.16
C ALA A 37 -0.34 -11.11 13.68
N LEU A 38 -0.45 -9.87 14.16
CA LEU A 38 0.70 -9.13 14.72
C LEU A 38 1.25 -9.81 15.98
N GLN A 39 0.39 -10.36 16.85
CA GLN A 39 0.78 -11.09 18.07
C GLN A 39 1.56 -12.38 17.76
N VAL A 40 1.20 -13.11 16.71
CA VAL A 40 1.89 -14.35 16.31
C VAL A 40 3.10 -14.11 15.43
N GLY A 41 3.43 -12.84 15.15
CA GLY A 41 4.70 -12.46 14.51
C GLY A 41 4.61 -11.96 13.08
N TYR A 42 3.42 -11.82 12.47
CA TYR A 42 3.32 -11.11 11.19
C TYR A 42 3.80 -9.67 11.33
N ARG A 43 4.50 -9.19 10.32
CA ARG A 43 4.99 -7.80 10.25
C ARG A 43 4.62 -7.11 8.94
N HIS A 44 3.82 -7.75 8.10
CA HIS A 44 3.25 -7.18 6.89
C HIS A 44 1.73 -7.39 6.90
N ILE A 45 0.99 -6.29 6.83
CA ILE A 45 -0.49 -6.27 6.75
C ILE A 45 -0.87 -5.72 5.38
N ASP A 46 -1.63 -6.50 4.62
CA ASP A 46 -2.13 -6.14 3.28
C ASP A 46 -3.63 -5.85 3.36
N THR A 47 -3.99 -4.59 3.11
CA THR A 47 -5.36 -4.12 3.03
C THR A 47 -5.63 -3.38 1.71
N ALA A 48 -6.80 -2.80 1.55
CA ALA A 48 -7.17 -1.96 0.43
C ALA A 48 -8.40 -1.10 0.77
N THR A 49 -8.51 0.08 0.16
CA THR A 49 -9.65 0.98 0.33
C THR A 49 -10.99 0.28 0.10
N ILE A 50 -11.08 -0.58 -0.95
CA ILE A 50 -12.32 -1.30 -1.28
C ILE A 50 -12.71 -2.36 -0.26
N TYR A 51 -11.80 -2.79 0.62
CA TYR A 51 -12.13 -3.77 1.68
C TYR A 51 -12.95 -3.15 2.81
N ARG A 52 -12.98 -1.81 2.91
CA ARG A 52 -13.75 -1.05 3.90
C ARG A 52 -13.44 -1.45 5.35
N ASN A 53 -12.18 -1.81 5.60
CA ASN A 53 -11.72 -2.25 6.92
C ASN A 53 -10.42 -1.57 7.38
N GLU A 54 -9.94 -0.56 6.66
CA GLU A 54 -8.71 0.17 6.99
C GLU A 54 -8.74 0.78 8.39
N GLU A 55 -9.91 1.25 8.86
CA GLU A 55 -10.06 1.77 10.23
C GLU A 55 -9.80 0.69 11.29
N GLN A 56 -10.34 -0.52 11.11
CA GLN A 56 -10.14 -1.64 12.01
C GLN A 56 -8.69 -2.13 11.99
N VAL A 57 -8.08 -2.15 10.81
CA VAL A 57 -6.67 -2.49 10.61
C VAL A 57 -5.77 -1.48 11.33
N GLY A 58 -6.00 -0.18 11.10
CA GLY A 58 -5.23 0.89 11.75
C GLY A 58 -5.34 0.86 13.28
N ARG A 59 -6.55 0.61 13.80
CA ARG A 59 -6.76 0.43 15.22
C ARG A 59 -6.02 -0.79 15.76
N ALA A 60 -6.05 -1.91 15.06
CA ALA A 60 -5.35 -3.13 15.47
C ALA A 60 -3.83 -2.94 15.51
N ILE A 61 -3.26 -2.20 14.57
CA ILE A 61 -1.85 -1.85 14.56
C ILE A 61 -1.52 -0.94 15.75
N ALA A 62 -2.29 0.11 15.99
CA ALA A 62 -2.09 1.02 17.13
C ALA A 62 -2.17 0.31 18.46
N ASP A 63 -3.10 -0.64 18.63
CA ASP A 63 -3.33 -1.40 19.86
C ASP A 63 -2.37 -2.61 20.00
N SER A 64 -1.50 -2.87 19.03
CA SER A 64 -0.57 -4.02 19.04
C SER A 64 0.59 -3.87 20.02
N GLY A 65 0.94 -2.64 20.36
CA GLY A 65 2.13 -2.30 21.14
C GLY A 65 3.44 -2.33 20.36
N LEU A 66 3.37 -2.54 19.02
CA LEU A 66 4.52 -2.44 18.12
C LEU A 66 4.71 -0.98 17.66
N ASP A 67 5.96 -0.62 17.41
CA ASP A 67 6.22 0.65 16.73
C ASP A 67 5.68 0.60 15.30
N ARG A 68 5.15 1.73 14.79
CA ARG A 68 4.63 1.81 13.42
C ARG A 68 5.68 1.38 12.37
N ALA A 69 6.94 1.68 12.62
CA ALA A 69 8.06 1.32 11.75
C ALA A 69 8.32 -0.20 11.67
N ASP A 70 7.87 -0.97 12.64
CA ASP A 70 8.02 -2.43 12.68
C ASP A 70 6.93 -3.15 11.90
N VAL A 71 5.92 -2.43 11.41
CA VAL A 71 4.80 -3.02 10.66
C VAL A 71 4.78 -2.46 9.24
N PHE A 72 4.99 -3.32 8.26
CA PHE A 72 4.86 -3.00 6.85
C PHE A 72 3.37 -3.00 6.46
N VAL A 73 2.85 -1.87 6.01
CA VAL A 73 1.45 -1.70 5.64
C VAL A 73 1.32 -1.46 4.14
N THR A 74 0.57 -2.35 3.48
CA THR A 74 0.15 -2.17 2.08
C THR A 74 -1.31 -1.77 2.02
N THR A 75 -1.63 -0.72 1.27
CA THR A 75 -3.00 -0.42 0.85
C THR A 75 -3.08 -0.12 -0.65
N LYS A 76 -4.30 -0.01 -1.20
CA LYS A 76 -4.48 0.00 -2.65
C LYS A 76 -5.58 0.98 -3.06
N LEU A 77 -5.30 1.73 -4.13
CA LEU A 77 -6.24 2.65 -4.79
C LEU A 77 -7.21 1.86 -5.67
N PRO A 78 -8.54 1.97 -5.48
CA PRO A 78 -9.49 1.35 -6.39
C PRO A 78 -9.55 2.07 -7.74
N PRO A 79 -9.86 1.37 -8.85
CA PRO A 79 -9.85 1.95 -10.20
C PRO A 79 -10.84 3.12 -10.36
N GLY A 80 -11.94 3.12 -9.61
CA GLY A 80 -12.92 4.22 -9.61
C GLY A 80 -12.40 5.53 -9.01
N SER A 81 -11.32 5.50 -8.23
CA SER A 81 -10.73 6.67 -7.55
C SER A 81 -9.51 7.26 -8.28
N ALA A 82 -9.21 6.81 -9.50
CA ALA A 82 -8.03 7.25 -10.22
C ALA A 82 -7.93 8.77 -10.43
N SER A 83 -9.06 9.48 -10.52
CA SER A 83 -9.11 10.95 -10.65
C SER A 83 -8.99 11.69 -9.30
N HIS A 84 -8.98 10.98 -8.18
CA HIS A 84 -8.92 11.50 -6.82
C HIS A 84 -7.88 10.72 -5.98
N ALA A 85 -6.82 10.26 -6.62
CA ALA A 85 -5.84 9.35 -6.03
C ALA A 85 -5.27 9.88 -4.72
N ARG A 86 -4.82 11.15 -4.69
CA ARG A 86 -4.27 11.78 -3.48
C ARG A 86 -5.28 11.90 -2.34
N ALA A 87 -6.52 12.30 -2.66
CA ALA A 87 -7.59 12.40 -1.65
C ALA A 87 -7.92 11.03 -1.07
N THR A 88 -7.98 9.99 -1.91
CA THR A 88 -8.20 8.61 -1.46
C THR A 88 -7.07 8.12 -0.54
N LEU A 89 -5.80 8.43 -0.86
CA LEU A 89 -4.69 8.08 0.03
C LEU A 89 -4.80 8.82 1.37
N ALA A 90 -5.14 10.11 1.36
CA ALA A 90 -5.30 10.88 2.59
C ALA A 90 -6.40 10.28 3.49
N GLU A 91 -7.51 9.82 2.91
CA GLU A 91 -8.55 9.09 3.65
C GLU A 91 -8.04 7.75 4.20
N SER A 92 -7.29 6.98 3.41
CA SER A 92 -6.66 5.72 3.85
C SER A 92 -5.68 5.96 5.00
N LEU A 93 -4.81 6.97 4.92
CA LEU A 93 -3.87 7.32 6.00
C LEU A 93 -4.61 7.67 7.30
N LYS A 94 -5.69 8.47 7.19
CA LYS A 94 -6.54 8.80 8.34
C LYS A 94 -7.19 7.56 8.93
N ALA A 95 -7.75 6.67 8.11
CA ALA A 95 -8.39 5.42 8.55
C ALA A 95 -7.36 4.49 9.21
N LEU A 96 -6.18 4.35 8.63
CA LEU A 96 -5.06 3.55 9.15
C LEU A 96 -4.36 4.19 10.36
N ARG A 97 -4.68 5.45 10.72
CA ARG A 97 -4.09 6.20 11.84
C ARG A 97 -2.57 6.32 11.73
N THR A 98 -2.08 6.65 10.55
CA THR A 98 -0.65 6.73 10.25
C THR A 98 -0.37 7.88 9.29
N ASP A 99 0.85 8.40 9.31
CA ASP A 99 1.29 9.47 8.40
C ASP A 99 1.81 8.93 7.06
N TYR A 100 2.07 7.62 6.97
CA TYR A 100 2.56 6.98 5.75
C TYR A 100 2.11 5.52 5.65
N VAL A 101 2.11 4.99 4.43
CA VAL A 101 2.07 3.54 4.16
C VAL A 101 3.41 3.08 3.58
N ASP A 102 3.75 1.81 3.78
CA ASP A 102 5.00 1.26 3.26
C ASP A 102 4.90 0.95 1.77
N LEU A 103 3.73 0.50 1.31
CA LEU A 103 3.46 0.24 -0.10
C LEU A 103 2.05 0.70 -0.48
N TRP A 104 1.97 1.52 -1.52
CA TRP A 104 0.70 1.92 -2.12
C TRP A 104 0.59 1.41 -3.54
N LEU A 105 -0.47 0.66 -3.83
CA LEU A 105 -0.66 0.00 -5.12
C LEU A 105 -1.87 0.58 -5.87
N VAL A 106 -1.76 0.70 -7.20
CA VAL A 106 -2.97 0.72 -8.04
C VAL A 106 -3.57 -0.67 -8.02
N HIS A 107 -4.79 -0.83 -7.49
CA HIS A 107 -5.40 -2.14 -7.23
C HIS A 107 -5.73 -2.90 -8.52
N TRP A 108 -6.23 -2.18 -9.51
CA TRP A 108 -6.55 -2.65 -10.86
C TRP A 108 -6.36 -1.52 -11.86
N PRO A 109 -5.92 -1.79 -13.09
CA PRO A 109 -5.77 -0.76 -14.10
C PRO A 109 -7.12 -0.07 -14.37
N PRO A 110 -7.22 1.26 -14.30
CA PRO A 110 -8.42 2.00 -14.67
C PRO A 110 -8.77 1.78 -16.14
N ARG A 111 -10.02 1.43 -16.42
CA ARG A 111 -10.47 1.15 -17.79
C ARG A 111 -10.48 2.42 -18.63
N GLY A 112 -9.97 2.32 -19.87
CA GLY A 112 -10.08 3.38 -20.89
C GLY A 112 -9.39 4.69 -20.55
N ARG A 113 -8.47 4.72 -19.59
CA ARG A 113 -7.73 5.92 -19.18
C ARG A 113 -6.24 5.79 -19.50
N ASN A 114 -5.64 6.92 -19.85
CA ASN A 114 -4.19 7.04 -19.86
C ASN A 114 -3.67 6.90 -18.42
N LEU A 115 -2.78 5.95 -18.19
CA LEU A 115 -2.25 5.63 -16.85
C LEU A 115 -1.13 6.61 -16.44
N VAL A 116 -0.55 7.35 -17.39
CA VAL A 116 0.59 8.24 -17.14
C VAL A 116 0.32 9.31 -16.08
N PRO A 117 -0.81 10.05 -16.10
CA PRO A 117 -1.10 11.03 -15.05
C PRO A 117 -1.22 10.38 -13.66
N LEU A 118 -1.95 9.25 -13.57
CA LEU A 118 -2.10 8.53 -12.32
C LEU A 118 -0.75 8.05 -11.77
N TRP A 119 0.11 7.52 -12.65
CA TRP A 119 1.42 7.05 -12.22
C TRP A 119 2.32 8.19 -11.73
N ARG A 120 2.24 9.38 -12.37
CA ARG A 120 2.93 10.58 -11.87
C ARG A 120 2.45 10.99 -10.47
N ASP A 121 1.15 10.90 -10.20
CA ASP A 121 0.61 11.15 -8.85
C ASP A 121 1.17 10.17 -7.83
N PHE A 122 1.32 8.89 -8.19
CA PHE A 122 1.92 7.85 -7.34
C PHE A 122 3.39 8.15 -7.04
N LEU A 123 4.17 8.53 -8.06
CA LEU A 123 5.57 8.91 -7.86
C LEU A 123 5.70 10.16 -6.98
N ALA A 124 4.87 11.17 -7.17
CA ALA A 124 4.86 12.37 -6.34
C ALA A 124 4.53 12.06 -4.87
N VAL A 125 3.54 11.21 -4.62
CA VAL A 125 3.17 10.75 -3.28
C VAL A 125 4.34 10.02 -2.59
N ARG A 126 5.09 9.20 -3.34
CA ARG A 126 6.31 8.55 -2.82
C ARG A 126 7.38 9.59 -2.46
N ASP A 127 7.64 10.52 -3.33
CA ASP A 127 8.68 11.54 -3.14
C ASP A 127 8.34 12.49 -1.96
N GLU A 128 7.06 12.66 -1.65
CA GLU A 128 6.56 13.37 -0.46
C GLU A 128 6.61 12.52 0.82
N GLY A 129 6.91 11.23 0.75
CA GLY A 129 7.02 10.33 1.88
C GLY A 129 5.68 9.81 2.43
N LEU A 130 4.55 10.05 1.74
CA LEU A 130 3.23 9.52 2.13
C LEU A 130 3.08 8.03 1.83
N ALA A 131 3.86 7.52 0.87
CA ALA A 131 4.08 6.10 0.63
C ALA A 131 5.57 5.85 0.41
N ARG A 132 6.18 4.89 1.10
CA ARG A 132 7.61 4.58 0.97
C ARG A 132 7.94 3.92 -0.37
N ALA A 133 7.03 3.08 -0.85
CA ALA A 133 7.08 2.47 -2.18
C ALA A 133 5.71 2.56 -2.87
N VAL A 134 5.72 2.59 -4.18
CA VAL A 134 4.51 2.57 -5.00
C VAL A 134 4.61 1.48 -6.07
N GLY A 135 3.47 0.94 -6.47
CA GLY A 135 3.43 -0.14 -7.44
C GLY A 135 2.04 -0.35 -8.03
N VAL A 136 1.89 -1.45 -8.73
CA VAL A 136 0.67 -1.82 -9.44
C VAL A 136 0.28 -3.26 -9.14
N SER A 137 -1.02 -3.56 -9.22
CA SER A 137 -1.59 -4.89 -9.04
C SER A 137 -2.52 -5.19 -10.20
N ASN A 138 -2.53 -6.45 -10.65
CA ASN A 138 -3.39 -6.91 -11.75
C ASN A 138 -3.08 -6.25 -13.12
N TYR A 139 -1.85 -5.83 -13.33
CA TYR A 139 -1.37 -5.26 -14.58
C TYR A 139 -0.74 -6.35 -15.47
N SER A 140 -0.95 -6.24 -16.79
CA SER A 140 -0.21 -7.02 -17.77
C SER A 140 1.22 -6.49 -17.93
N VAL A 141 2.13 -7.33 -18.46
CA VAL A 141 3.51 -6.93 -18.76
C VAL A 141 3.55 -5.67 -19.60
N ARG A 142 2.75 -5.61 -20.68
CA ARG A 142 2.68 -4.41 -21.56
C ARG A 142 2.29 -3.14 -20.80
N GLN A 143 1.33 -3.23 -19.86
CA GLN A 143 0.93 -2.08 -19.06
C GLN A 143 2.03 -1.65 -18.07
N ILE A 144 2.84 -2.59 -17.61
CA ILE A 144 4.00 -2.30 -16.77
C ILE A 144 5.09 -1.60 -17.62
N ASP A 145 5.38 -2.10 -18.82
CA ASP A 145 6.35 -1.50 -19.75
C ASP A 145 5.98 -0.04 -20.05
N ASP A 146 4.69 0.24 -20.34
CA ASP A 146 4.19 1.60 -20.56
C ASP A 146 4.46 2.54 -19.36
N LEU A 147 4.45 2.03 -18.11
CA LEU A 147 4.72 2.81 -16.90
C LEU A 147 6.24 2.99 -16.65
N ILE A 148 7.06 2.01 -17.00
CA ILE A 148 8.53 2.10 -16.87
C ILE A 148 9.06 3.22 -17.77
N GLU A 149 8.59 3.33 -19.01
CA GLU A 149 8.96 4.41 -19.91
C GLU A 149 8.67 5.80 -19.31
N VAL A 150 7.53 5.96 -18.63
CA VAL A 150 7.18 7.20 -17.93
C VAL A 150 8.16 7.53 -16.81
N GLN A 151 8.59 6.53 -16.06
CA GLN A 151 9.53 6.70 -14.95
C GLN A 151 10.93 7.10 -15.44
N GLU A 152 11.37 6.55 -16.57
CA GLU A 152 12.66 6.90 -17.19
C GLU A 152 12.67 8.33 -17.73
N ILE A 153 11.60 8.77 -18.39
CA ILE A 153 11.44 10.16 -18.86
C ILE A 153 11.49 11.15 -17.70
N GLY A 154 10.90 10.82 -16.56
CA GLY A 154 10.92 11.65 -15.35
C GLY A 154 12.32 11.78 -14.73
N ARG A 155 13.20 10.79 -14.88
CA ARG A 155 14.60 10.83 -14.38
C ARG A 155 15.54 11.63 -15.30
N ALA A 156 15.20 11.82 -16.56
CA ALA A 156 16.03 12.56 -17.53
C ALA A 156 15.95 14.08 -17.38
N HIS A 157 15.13 14.60 -16.48
CA HIS A 157 14.89 16.03 -16.30
C HIS A 157 15.25 16.55 -14.87
N VAL A 158 16.12 15.82 -14.13
CA VAL A 158 16.64 16.25 -12.85
C VAL A 158 18.14 16.53 -12.95
#